data_b9d92585eef6b63e89cc8418d413324e
#
_entry.id   b9d92585eef6b63e89cc8418d413324e
#
_cell.length_a   1.000
_cell.length_b   1.000
_cell.length_c   1.000
_cell.angle_alpha   90.00
_cell.angle_beta   90.00
_cell.angle_gamma   90.00
#
_symmetry.space_group_name_H-M   'P 1'
#
loop_
_entity.id
_entity.type
_entity.pdbx_description
1 polymer ?
#
loop_
_entity_poly.entity_id
_entity_poly.type
_entity_poly.pdbx_seq_one_letter_code
_entity_poly.pdbx_strand_id
1 'polypeptide(L)'
;MIASFVWVLLVTGWIQPSVDSSLADRFLTEKFGHLVDDPSGGTFSVLITILRRPFAVFLALVTPPVATLGFLLALSLPLLFVPLISLDAALLVSGPLFVALVSQGKTALAINLRYVLALVPGIYLGSVLWWESHPQVWQSRRFRPFWTGVLSLSLVLTVVGNPHRSLSAIIPDSFVPWAYVSPQTMLERREAAKKAVAKVPERVSVSADTPLLPLLAQREELIRFPNSVQFKDRKGAVRSVDYVVTFPGYYTPLAPVFKGERREQIKIREHVRQLLTQG
;
A
#
# COMPACT_ATOMS: atom_id res chain seq x y z
N MET A 1 -1.12 -20.42 -15.59
CA MET A 1 -2.03 -19.27 -15.71
C MET A 1 -3.49 -19.63 -15.40
N ILE A 2 -4.13 -20.59 -16.10
CA ILE A 2 -5.56 -20.95 -15.85
C ILE A 2 -5.78 -21.38 -14.39
N ALA A 3 -4.95 -22.28 -13.85
CA ALA A 3 -5.05 -22.73 -12.47
C ALA A 3 -4.92 -21.58 -11.44
N SER A 4 -4.01 -20.62 -11.67
CA SER A 4 -3.85 -19.46 -10.81
C SER A 4 -5.08 -18.54 -10.86
N PHE A 5 -5.67 -18.37 -12.04
CA PHE A 5 -6.88 -17.59 -12.22
C PHE A 5 -8.07 -18.24 -11.52
N VAL A 6 -8.26 -19.55 -11.72
CA VAL A 6 -9.31 -20.35 -11.03
C VAL A 6 -9.13 -20.26 -9.52
N TRP A 7 -7.88 -20.38 -9.03
CA TRP A 7 -7.57 -20.25 -7.60
C TRP A 7 -7.97 -18.88 -7.03
N VAL A 8 -7.61 -17.80 -7.74
CA VAL A 8 -8.00 -16.44 -7.31
C VAL A 8 -9.52 -16.28 -7.24
N LEU A 9 -10.26 -16.75 -8.26
CA LEU A 9 -11.71 -16.72 -8.27
C LEU A 9 -12.32 -17.53 -7.11
N LEU A 10 -11.79 -18.70 -6.84
CA LEU A 10 -12.24 -19.57 -5.76
C LEU A 10 -12.00 -18.93 -4.39
N VAL A 11 -10.80 -18.38 -4.18
CA VAL A 11 -10.46 -17.74 -2.91
C VAL A 11 -11.28 -16.46 -2.70
N THR A 12 -11.36 -15.58 -3.69
CA THR A 12 -12.03 -14.28 -3.54
C THR A 12 -13.55 -14.37 -3.64
N GLY A 13 -14.07 -15.33 -4.40
CA GLY A 13 -15.51 -15.51 -4.62
C GLY A 13 -16.21 -16.44 -3.63
N TRP A 14 -15.48 -17.34 -2.99
CA TRP A 14 -16.08 -18.32 -2.09
C TRP A 14 -15.39 -18.43 -0.73
N ILE A 15 -14.07 -18.65 -0.68
CA ILE A 15 -13.37 -18.88 0.61
C ILE A 15 -13.37 -17.59 1.46
N GLN A 16 -12.97 -16.47 0.89
CA GLN A 16 -12.87 -15.21 1.62
C GLN A 16 -14.23 -14.71 2.14
N PRO A 17 -15.33 -14.71 1.36
CA PRO A 17 -16.63 -14.33 1.89
C PRO A 17 -17.19 -15.29 2.94
N SER A 18 -16.80 -16.58 2.92
CA SER A 18 -17.23 -17.55 3.93
C SER A 18 -16.53 -17.34 5.28
N VAL A 19 -15.33 -16.73 5.29
CA VAL A 19 -14.58 -16.39 6.50
C VAL A 19 -14.96 -15.00 7.00
N ASP A 20 -14.98 -14.00 6.13
CA ASP A 20 -15.34 -12.61 6.44
C ASP A 20 -15.86 -11.90 5.18
N SER A 21 -17.18 -11.80 5.06
CA SER A 21 -17.83 -11.09 3.95
C SER A 21 -17.49 -9.59 3.93
N SER A 22 -17.32 -8.98 5.11
CA SER A 22 -17.04 -7.54 5.21
C SER A 22 -15.66 -7.18 4.66
N LEU A 23 -14.70 -8.09 4.74
CA LEU A 23 -13.34 -7.87 4.23
C LEU A 23 -13.31 -7.88 2.70
N ALA A 24 -14.07 -8.78 2.07
CA ALA A 24 -14.18 -8.87 0.62
C ALA A 24 -14.86 -7.62 0.05
N ASP A 25 -15.99 -7.22 0.62
CA ASP A 25 -16.75 -6.03 0.21
C ASP A 25 -15.93 -4.76 0.39
N ARG A 26 -15.21 -4.65 1.50
CA ARG A 26 -14.33 -3.52 1.78
C ARG A 26 -13.18 -3.43 0.77
N PHE A 27 -12.52 -4.55 0.45
CA PHE A 27 -11.43 -4.56 -0.52
C PHE A 27 -11.90 -4.11 -1.90
N LEU A 28 -13.06 -4.62 -2.34
CA LEU A 28 -13.65 -4.24 -3.63
C LEU A 28 -14.06 -2.77 -3.64
N THR A 29 -14.74 -2.30 -2.60
CA THR A 29 -15.22 -0.93 -2.50
C THR A 29 -14.08 0.07 -2.39
N GLU A 30 -13.06 -0.20 -1.58
CA GLU A 30 -11.91 0.69 -1.40
C GLU A 30 -11.01 0.75 -2.65
N LYS A 31 -10.90 -0.34 -3.42
CA LYS A 31 -9.99 -0.42 -4.58
C LYS A 31 -10.68 -0.14 -5.90
N PHE A 32 -11.89 -0.64 -6.09
CA PHE A 32 -12.59 -0.65 -7.37
C PHE A 32 -14.02 -0.06 -7.30
N GLY A 33 -14.39 0.55 -6.16
CA GLY A 33 -15.76 1.06 -5.96
C GLY A 33 -16.20 2.08 -7.00
N HIS A 34 -15.27 2.82 -7.61
CA HIS A 34 -15.57 3.76 -8.70
C HIS A 34 -15.93 3.07 -10.04
N LEU A 35 -15.65 1.77 -10.17
CA LEU A 35 -15.97 0.97 -11.36
C LEU A 35 -17.17 0.04 -11.14
N VAL A 36 -17.63 -0.18 -9.91
CA VAL A 36 -18.64 -1.17 -9.59
C VAL A 36 -19.94 -0.48 -9.20
N ASP A 37 -21.01 -0.76 -9.93
CA ASP A 37 -22.34 -0.22 -9.63
C ASP A 37 -22.98 -0.92 -8.42
N ASP A 38 -22.68 -2.21 -8.24
CA ASP A 38 -23.19 -3.03 -7.14
C ASP A 38 -22.03 -3.72 -6.40
N PRO A 39 -21.65 -3.23 -5.21
CA PRO A 39 -20.61 -3.85 -4.40
C PRO A 39 -20.93 -5.30 -3.97
N SER A 40 -22.20 -5.69 -3.94
CA SER A 40 -22.62 -7.04 -3.53
C SER A 40 -22.28 -8.12 -4.58
N GLY A 41 -22.02 -7.72 -5.81
CA GLY A 41 -21.65 -8.63 -6.91
C GLY A 41 -20.23 -9.21 -6.84
N GLY A 42 -19.45 -8.84 -5.85
CA GLY A 42 -18.11 -9.37 -5.62
C GLY A 42 -17.12 -9.08 -6.76
N THR A 43 -16.03 -9.88 -6.83
CA THR A 43 -14.99 -9.74 -7.87
C THR A 43 -15.53 -9.88 -9.29
N PHE A 44 -16.60 -10.64 -9.47
CA PHE A 44 -17.23 -10.85 -10.78
C PHE A 44 -17.85 -9.55 -11.33
N SER A 45 -18.39 -8.69 -10.47
CA SER A 45 -18.97 -7.41 -10.89
C SER A 45 -17.91 -6.47 -11.48
N VAL A 46 -16.67 -6.51 -10.95
CA VAL A 46 -15.54 -5.75 -11.49
C VAL A 46 -15.21 -6.22 -12.91
N LEU A 47 -15.11 -7.55 -13.13
CA LEU A 47 -14.83 -8.10 -14.46
C LEU A 47 -15.89 -7.75 -15.49
N ILE A 48 -17.16 -7.86 -15.10
CA ILE A 48 -18.28 -7.48 -15.96
C ILE A 48 -18.24 -5.99 -16.30
N THR A 49 -17.92 -5.14 -15.32
CA THR A 49 -17.84 -3.70 -15.54
C THR A 49 -16.67 -3.33 -16.47
N ILE A 50 -15.52 -3.99 -16.34
CA ILE A 50 -14.39 -3.82 -17.27
C ILE A 50 -14.82 -4.08 -18.72
N LEU A 51 -15.61 -5.14 -18.94
CA LEU A 51 -16.11 -5.49 -20.28
C LEU A 51 -17.21 -4.56 -20.79
N ARG A 52 -18.10 -4.10 -19.89
CA ARG A 52 -19.25 -3.26 -20.26
C ARG A 52 -18.92 -1.78 -20.41
N ARG A 53 -17.89 -1.28 -19.69
CA ARG A 53 -17.53 0.14 -19.63
C ARG A 53 -16.05 0.38 -19.94
N PRO A 54 -15.56 -0.01 -21.14
CA PRO A 54 -14.14 0.10 -21.49
C PRO A 54 -13.62 1.54 -21.42
N PHE A 55 -14.47 2.53 -21.72
CA PHE A 55 -14.09 3.94 -21.62
C PHE A 55 -13.88 4.40 -20.17
N ALA A 56 -14.71 3.95 -19.24
CA ALA A 56 -14.52 4.25 -17.80
C ALA A 56 -13.23 3.64 -17.27
N VAL A 57 -12.92 2.42 -17.69
CA VAL A 57 -11.64 1.75 -17.36
C VAL A 57 -10.46 2.51 -17.94
N PHE A 58 -10.54 2.91 -19.21
CA PHE A 58 -9.49 3.73 -19.84
C PHE A 58 -9.28 5.05 -19.09
N LEU A 59 -10.36 5.74 -18.70
CA LEU A 59 -10.26 6.96 -17.91
C LEU A 59 -9.61 6.70 -16.54
N ALA A 60 -9.95 5.60 -15.88
CA ALA A 60 -9.34 5.21 -14.61
C ALA A 60 -7.83 4.95 -14.73
N LEU A 61 -7.39 4.34 -15.84
CA LEU A 61 -5.97 4.08 -16.12
C LEU A 61 -5.12 5.37 -16.23
N VAL A 62 -5.71 6.48 -16.69
CA VAL A 62 -5.00 7.74 -16.89
C VAL A 62 -5.27 8.78 -15.81
N THR A 63 -6.15 8.50 -14.86
CA THR A 63 -6.54 9.45 -13.81
C THR A 63 -5.97 9.04 -12.45
N PRO A 64 -5.31 9.94 -11.73
CA PRO A 64 -4.99 11.35 -12.04
C PRO A 64 -3.78 11.46 -12.99
N PRO A 65 -3.87 12.24 -14.09
CA PRO A 65 -2.90 12.16 -15.19
C PRO A 65 -1.46 12.50 -14.77
N VAL A 66 -1.28 13.51 -13.95
CA VAL A 66 0.06 13.94 -13.50
C VAL A 66 0.72 12.86 -12.63
N ALA A 67 -0.03 12.25 -11.72
CA ALA A 67 0.51 11.20 -10.85
C ALA A 67 0.81 9.92 -11.65
N THR A 68 -0.07 9.54 -12.57
CA THR A 68 0.11 8.40 -13.47
C THR A 68 1.33 8.57 -14.35
N LEU A 69 1.46 9.73 -15.01
CA LEU A 69 2.63 10.03 -15.84
C LEU A 69 3.91 10.04 -15.01
N GLY A 70 3.91 10.72 -13.85
CA GLY A 70 5.06 10.75 -12.95
C GLY A 70 5.48 9.37 -12.47
N PHE A 71 4.52 8.49 -12.17
CA PHE A 71 4.76 7.10 -11.79
C PHE A 71 5.42 6.29 -12.91
N LEU A 72 4.88 6.37 -14.15
CA LEU A 72 5.44 5.66 -15.32
C LEU A 72 6.83 6.17 -15.67
N LEU A 73 7.05 7.49 -15.63
CA LEU A 73 8.36 8.09 -15.87
C LEU A 73 9.38 7.66 -14.81
N ALA A 74 9.01 7.69 -13.54
CA ALA A 74 9.90 7.30 -12.45
C ALA A 74 10.28 5.82 -12.50
N LEU A 75 9.36 4.93 -12.90
CA LEU A 75 9.65 3.51 -13.11
C LEU A 75 10.57 3.25 -14.31
N SER A 76 10.46 4.09 -15.35
CA SER A 76 11.14 3.86 -16.63
C SER A 76 12.49 4.57 -16.71
N LEU A 77 12.69 5.65 -15.95
CA LEU A 77 13.90 6.48 -15.99
C LEU A 77 15.20 5.69 -15.73
N PRO A 78 15.29 4.82 -14.70
CA PRO A 78 16.52 4.05 -14.44
C PRO A 78 16.92 3.13 -15.59
N LEU A 79 15.96 2.77 -16.43
CA LEU A 79 16.10 1.84 -17.56
C LEU A 79 16.02 2.55 -18.91
N LEU A 80 16.25 3.88 -18.94
CA LEU A 80 16.26 4.71 -20.13
C LEU A 80 14.97 4.59 -20.95
N PHE A 81 13.84 4.50 -20.27
CA PHE A 81 12.51 4.37 -20.86
C PHE A 81 12.29 3.10 -21.73
N VAL A 82 13.23 2.15 -21.69
CA VAL A 82 13.07 0.86 -22.37
C VAL A 82 11.77 0.15 -21.99
N PRO A 83 11.31 0.14 -20.71
CA PRO A 83 10.04 -0.50 -20.36
C PRO A 83 8.82 0.06 -21.11
N LEU A 84 8.87 1.32 -21.57
CA LEU A 84 7.75 1.94 -22.31
C LEU A 84 7.68 1.52 -23.77
N ILE A 85 8.79 1.00 -24.33
CA ILE A 85 8.90 0.59 -25.73
C ILE A 85 9.07 -0.92 -25.90
N SER A 86 9.38 -1.65 -24.81
CA SER A 86 9.57 -3.10 -24.81
C SER A 86 8.24 -3.81 -24.69
N LEU A 87 7.89 -4.61 -25.70
CA LEU A 87 6.71 -5.48 -25.64
C LEU A 87 6.82 -6.52 -24.52
N ASP A 88 8.02 -7.06 -24.30
CA ASP A 88 8.28 -8.05 -23.25
C ASP A 88 8.01 -7.44 -21.86
N ALA A 89 8.51 -6.22 -21.61
CA ALA A 89 8.22 -5.51 -20.37
C ALA A 89 6.72 -5.25 -20.23
N ALA A 90 6.06 -4.76 -21.27
CA ALA A 90 4.63 -4.49 -21.26
C ALA A 90 3.79 -5.75 -20.93
N LEU A 91 4.12 -6.89 -21.51
CA LEU A 91 3.44 -8.16 -21.25
C LEU A 91 3.68 -8.66 -19.83
N LEU A 92 4.94 -8.60 -19.35
CA LEU A 92 5.32 -9.07 -18.02
C LEU A 92 4.70 -8.25 -16.89
N VAL A 93 4.50 -6.95 -17.10
CA VAL A 93 3.93 -6.06 -16.05
C VAL A 93 2.46 -5.76 -16.24
N SER A 94 1.84 -6.17 -17.33
CA SER A 94 0.45 -5.80 -17.68
C SER A 94 -0.55 -5.99 -16.55
N GLY A 95 -0.56 -7.15 -15.91
CA GLY A 95 -1.48 -7.45 -14.81
C GLY A 95 -1.26 -6.56 -13.57
N PRO A 96 -0.07 -6.58 -12.95
CA PRO A 96 0.22 -5.73 -11.80
C PRO A 96 0.10 -4.23 -12.10
N LEU A 97 0.49 -3.79 -13.29
CA LEU A 97 0.39 -2.40 -13.71
C LEU A 97 -1.08 -1.98 -13.88
N PHE A 98 -1.89 -2.82 -14.50
CA PHE A 98 -3.33 -2.59 -14.62
C PHE A 98 -3.97 -2.40 -13.25
N VAL A 99 -3.72 -3.31 -12.31
CA VAL A 99 -4.24 -3.21 -10.94
C VAL A 99 -3.77 -1.92 -10.25
N ALA A 100 -2.50 -1.54 -10.39
CA ALA A 100 -1.96 -0.33 -9.78
C ALA A 100 -2.62 0.94 -10.34
N LEU A 101 -2.83 1.00 -11.65
CA LEU A 101 -3.39 2.17 -12.34
C LEU A 101 -4.90 2.31 -12.13
N VAL A 102 -5.64 1.19 -12.15
CA VAL A 102 -7.10 1.19 -11.99
C VAL A 102 -7.53 1.33 -10.53
N SER A 103 -6.67 0.97 -9.57
CA SER A 103 -7.02 1.06 -8.14
C SER A 103 -7.33 2.49 -7.72
N GLN A 104 -8.45 2.65 -7.02
CA GLN A 104 -8.80 3.91 -6.38
C GLN A 104 -7.80 4.21 -5.24
N GLY A 105 -7.18 5.38 -5.31
CA GLY A 105 -6.25 5.83 -4.28
C GLY A 105 -4.84 6.10 -4.79
N LYS A 106 -4.31 7.26 -4.40
CA LYS A 106 -2.99 7.74 -4.84
C LYS A 106 -1.81 6.93 -4.29
N THR A 107 -2.03 6.10 -3.28
CA THR A 107 -0.99 5.28 -2.64
C THR A 107 -0.47 4.17 -3.56
N ALA A 108 -1.29 3.66 -4.48
CA ALA A 108 -0.87 2.65 -5.45
C ALA A 108 0.17 3.20 -6.44
N LEU A 109 0.13 4.51 -6.73
CA LEU A 109 1.05 5.21 -7.62
C LEU A 109 2.26 5.82 -6.89
N ALA A 110 2.42 5.56 -5.60
CA ALA A 110 3.57 6.04 -4.85
C ALA A 110 4.76 5.09 -5.03
N ILE A 111 5.78 5.55 -5.78
CA ILE A 111 6.96 4.74 -6.12
C ILE A 111 7.79 4.31 -4.91
N ASN A 112 7.70 5.03 -3.81
CA ASN A 112 8.38 4.74 -2.55
C ASN A 112 7.63 3.75 -1.64
N LEU A 113 6.52 3.20 -2.10
CA LEU A 113 5.72 2.21 -1.36
C LEU A 113 5.87 0.81 -1.96
N ARG A 114 5.60 -0.20 -1.15
CA ARG A 114 5.71 -1.63 -1.49
C ARG A 114 4.91 -2.10 -2.71
N TYR A 115 3.93 -1.33 -3.15
CA TYR A 115 3.07 -1.70 -4.28
C TYR A 115 3.83 -1.81 -5.60
N VAL A 116 4.92 -1.05 -5.75
CA VAL A 116 5.81 -1.09 -6.92
C VAL A 116 6.58 -2.40 -7.02
N LEU A 117 6.83 -3.09 -5.91
CA LEU A 117 7.62 -4.33 -5.88
C LEU A 117 7.09 -5.42 -6.82
N ALA A 118 5.78 -5.46 -7.06
CA ALA A 118 5.18 -6.41 -8.01
C ALA A 118 5.53 -6.10 -9.48
N LEU A 119 5.91 -4.86 -9.80
CA LEU A 119 6.26 -4.42 -11.16
C LEU A 119 7.75 -4.59 -11.46
N VAL A 120 8.59 -4.45 -10.43
CA VAL A 120 10.06 -4.41 -10.58
C VAL A 120 10.61 -5.61 -11.36
N PRO A 121 10.31 -6.88 -11.02
CA PRO A 121 10.87 -8.02 -11.74
C PRO A 121 10.53 -8.00 -13.23
N GLY A 122 9.28 -7.72 -13.58
CA GLY A 122 8.83 -7.68 -14.98
C GLY A 122 9.44 -6.54 -15.77
N ILE A 123 9.58 -5.36 -15.18
CA ILE A 123 10.22 -4.19 -15.80
C ILE A 123 11.68 -4.48 -16.11
N TYR A 124 12.44 -4.99 -15.14
CA TYR A 124 13.86 -5.28 -15.32
C TYR A 124 14.09 -6.44 -16.30
N LEU A 125 13.37 -7.56 -16.16
CA LEU A 125 13.49 -8.68 -17.05
C LEU A 125 13.13 -8.30 -18.49
N GLY A 126 12.01 -7.63 -18.71
CA GLY A 126 11.61 -7.17 -20.03
C GLY A 126 12.63 -6.20 -20.65
N SER A 127 13.26 -5.35 -19.84
CA SER A 127 14.32 -4.46 -20.33
C SER A 127 15.60 -5.22 -20.70
N VAL A 128 15.96 -6.25 -19.93
CA VAL A 128 17.12 -7.12 -20.25
C VAL A 128 16.90 -7.84 -21.57
N LEU A 129 15.71 -8.43 -21.77
CA LEU A 129 15.35 -9.09 -23.04
C LEU A 129 15.40 -8.13 -24.22
N TRP A 130 14.93 -6.89 -24.02
CA TRP A 130 15.02 -5.87 -25.05
C TRP A 130 16.47 -5.52 -25.39
N TRP A 131 17.34 -5.32 -24.39
CA TRP A 131 18.77 -5.05 -24.64
C TRP A 131 19.48 -6.22 -25.28
N GLU A 132 19.14 -7.46 -24.92
CA GLU A 132 19.67 -8.64 -25.57
C GLU A 132 19.35 -8.66 -27.08
N SER A 133 18.15 -8.27 -27.45
CA SER A 133 17.72 -8.16 -28.85
C SER A 133 18.28 -6.93 -29.59
N HIS A 134 18.89 -5.96 -28.88
CA HIS A 134 19.45 -4.71 -29.45
C HIS A 134 20.92 -4.48 -29.04
N PRO A 135 21.84 -5.41 -29.36
CA PRO A 135 23.22 -5.34 -28.90
C PRO A 135 23.97 -4.08 -29.38
N GLN A 136 23.60 -3.53 -30.53
CA GLN A 136 24.18 -2.29 -31.06
C GLN A 136 24.01 -1.08 -30.12
N VAL A 137 22.94 -1.04 -29.34
CA VAL A 137 22.70 0.02 -28.34
C VAL A 137 23.66 -0.13 -27.17
N TRP A 138 23.77 -1.33 -26.63
CA TRP A 138 24.61 -1.65 -25.48
C TRP A 138 26.11 -1.52 -25.79
N GLN A 139 26.53 -1.86 -27.01
CA GLN A 139 27.94 -1.81 -27.44
C GLN A 139 28.43 -0.40 -27.75
N SER A 140 27.52 0.58 -27.87
CA SER A 140 27.88 1.97 -28.11
C SER A 140 28.74 2.53 -26.97
N ARG A 141 29.89 3.14 -27.35
CA ARG A 141 30.81 3.80 -26.39
C ARG A 141 30.14 4.95 -25.64
N ARG A 142 29.14 5.60 -26.19
CA ARG A 142 28.40 6.73 -25.58
C ARG A 142 27.28 6.24 -24.66
N PHE A 143 26.73 5.07 -24.90
CA PHE A 143 25.61 4.54 -24.14
C PHE A 143 25.98 4.26 -22.68
N ARG A 144 27.10 3.58 -22.43
CA ARG A 144 27.52 3.19 -21.08
C ARG A 144 27.66 4.37 -20.12
N PRO A 145 28.45 5.44 -20.43
CA PRO A 145 28.58 6.58 -19.53
C PRO A 145 27.27 7.33 -19.34
N PHE A 146 26.46 7.44 -20.40
CA PHE A 146 25.14 8.06 -20.32
C PHE A 146 24.22 7.28 -19.36
N TRP A 147 24.13 5.96 -19.52
CA TRP A 147 23.31 5.12 -18.64
C TRP A 147 23.84 5.12 -17.19
N THR A 148 25.15 5.09 -16.98
CA THR A 148 25.71 5.25 -15.65
C THR A 148 25.31 6.58 -15.01
N GLY A 149 25.31 7.66 -15.78
CA GLY A 149 24.81 8.97 -15.33
C GLY A 149 23.33 8.94 -14.93
N VAL A 150 22.47 8.30 -15.71
CA VAL A 150 21.03 8.16 -15.42
C VAL A 150 20.80 7.30 -14.17
N LEU A 151 21.53 6.20 -14.03
CA LEU A 151 21.44 5.36 -12.82
C LEU A 151 21.91 6.11 -11.57
N SER A 152 23.01 6.85 -11.69
CA SER A 152 23.52 7.67 -10.58
C SER A 152 22.51 8.75 -10.18
N LEU A 153 21.93 9.44 -11.16
CA LEU A 153 20.86 10.42 -10.93
C LEU A 153 19.64 9.78 -10.25
N SER A 154 19.18 8.63 -10.72
CA SER A 154 18.07 7.88 -10.12
C SER A 154 18.36 7.48 -8.68
N LEU A 155 19.59 7.04 -8.40
CA LEU A 155 20.02 6.71 -7.04
C LEU A 155 19.99 7.94 -6.12
N VAL A 156 20.53 9.06 -6.58
CA VAL A 156 20.50 10.33 -5.84
C VAL A 156 19.06 10.75 -5.57
N LEU A 157 18.20 10.76 -6.57
CA LEU A 157 16.79 11.12 -6.42
C LEU A 157 16.06 10.18 -5.45
N THR A 158 16.37 8.89 -5.47
CA THR A 158 15.80 7.90 -4.53
C THR A 158 16.24 8.18 -3.10
N VAL A 159 17.52 8.44 -2.88
CA VAL A 159 18.06 8.74 -1.54
C VAL A 159 17.49 10.04 -1.00
N VAL A 160 17.45 11.10 -1.81
CA VAL A 160 16.93 12.42 -1.40
C VAL A 160 15.42 12.38 -1.20
N GLY A 161 14.69 11.73 -2.10
CA GLY A 161 13.22 11.68 -2.08
C GLY A 161 12.62 10.69 -1.07
N ASN A 162 13.42 9.79 -0.50
CA ASN A 162 12.90 8.78 0.43
C ASN A 162 12.71 9.36 1.84
N PRO A 163 11.47 9.43 2.35
CA PRO A 163 11.19 9.97 3.68
C PRO A 163 11.74 9.10 4.82
N HIS A 164 12.05 7.83 4.57
CA HIS A 164 12.67 6.90 5.53
C HIS A 164 14.18 6.71 5.30
N ARG A 165 14.83 7.66 4.63
CA ARG A 165 16.24 7.52 4.29
C ARG A 165 17.13 7.33 5.51
N SER A 166 17.97 6.33 5.48
CA SER A 166 18.96 6.05 6.55
C SER A 166 20.13 7.04 6.56
N LEU A 167 20.33 7.77 5.47
CA LEU A 167 21.40 8.77 5.32
C LEU A 167 20.97 10.18 5.76
N SER A 168 19.98 10.29 6.63
CA SER A 168 19.46 11.55 7.16
C SER A 168 20.53 12.44 7.84
N ALA A 169 21.58 11.84 8.39
CA ALA A 169 22.71 12.57 8.95
C ALA A 169 23.52 13.38 7.91
N ILE A 170 23.45 12.98 6.63
CA ILE A 170 24.19 13.61 5.53
C ILE A 170 23.29 14.63 4.80
N ILE A 171 22.00 14.33 4.69
CA ILE A 171 21.03 15.18 3.98
C ILE A 171 20.17 15.90 5.02
N PRO A 172 20.27 17.23 5.16
CA PRO A 172 19.46 17.98 6.10
C PRO A 172 17.96 17.79 5.85
N ASP A 173 17.18 17.64 6.91
CA ASP A 173 15.73 17.52 6.87
C ASP A 173 15.01 18.82 6.46
N SER A 174 15.71 19.96 6.46
CA SER A 174 15.23 21.23 5.89
C SER A 174 14.96 21.15 4.39
N PHE A 175 15.63 20.25 3.65
CA PHE A 175 15.38 20.06 2.21
C PHE A 175 14.17 19.17 1.95
N VAL A 176 14.09 18.05 2.67
CA VAL A 176 12.95 17.11 2.57
C VAL A 176 12.66 16.56 3.96
N PRO A 177 11.45 16.77 4.49
CA PRO A 177 11.06 16.17 5.77
C PRO A 177 11.27 14.66 5.75
N TRP A 178 11.82 14.11 6.82
CA TRP A 178 12.10 12.69 6.95
C TRP A 178 11.57 12.12 8.26
N ALA A 179 11.27 10.84 8.26
CA ALA A 179 10.82 10.10 9.42
C ALA A 179 11.84 9.02 9.75
N TYR A 180 12.67 9.29 10.74
CA TYR A 180 13.64 8.34 11.23
C TYR A 180 13.38 8.02 12.70
N VAL A 181 13.36 6.74 13.00
CA VAL A 181 13.30 6.25 14.38
C VAL A 181 14.48 5.32 14.56
N SER A 182 15.34 5.60 15.54
CA SER A 182 16.53 4.78 15.78
C SER A 182 16.14 3.33 16.13
N PRO A 183 16.95 2.33 15.79
CA PRO A 183 16.69 0.94 16.16
C PRO A 183 16.52 0.74 17.68
N GLN A 184 17.26 1.46 18.49
CA GLN A 184 17.13 1.44 19.93
C GLN A 184 15.74 1.92 20.36
N THR A 185 15.31 3.07 19.87
CA THR A 185 13.96 3.60 20.15
C THR A 185 12.86 2.65 19.67
N MET A 186 13.08 1.97 18.53
CA MET A 186 12.12 0.96 18.05
C MET A 186 12.02 -0.23 19.00
N LEU A 187 13.15 -0.71 19.56
CA LEU A 187 13.16 -1.78 20.56
C LEU A 187 12.45 -1.35 21.85
N GLU A 188 12.77 -0.17 22.37
CA GLU A 188 12.12 0.39 23.56
C GLU A 188 10.60 0.49 23.39
N ARG A 189 10.15 0.99 22.23
CA ARG A 189 8.72 1.07 21.87
C ARG A 189 8.08 -0.30 21.80
N ARG A 190 8.77 -1.29 21.20
CA ARG A 190 8.29 -2.67 21.13
C ARG A 190 8.08 -3.26 22.53
N GLU A 191 9.03 -3.09 23.42
CA GLU A 191 8.94 -3.59 24.79
C GLU A 191 7.82 -2.88 25.59
N ALA A 192 7.68 -1.57 25.42
CA ALA A 192 6.58 -0.81 26.00
C ALA A 192 5.21 -1.29 25.48
N ALA A 193 5.10 -1.51 24.16
CA ALA A 193 3.89 -2.06 23.54
C ALA A 193 3.53 -3.45 24.08
N LYS A 194 4.51 -4.36 24.19
CA LYS A 194 4.30 -5.68 24.77
C LYS A 194 3.82 -5.61 26.22
N LYS A 195 4.44 -4.75 27.04
CA LYS A 195 4.03 -4.54 28.44
C LYS A 195 2.60 -4.00 28.54
N ALA A 196 2.21 -3.09 27.64
CA ALA A 196 0.85 -2.55 27.60
C ALA A 196 -0.17 -3.63 27.18
N VAL A 197 0.12 -4.38 26.13
CA VAL A 197 -0.74 -5.48 25.65
C VAL A 197 -0.88 -6.60 26.68
N ALA A 198 0.18 -6.91 27.43
CA ALA A 198 0.14 -7.94 28.47
C ALA A 198 -0.81 -7.61 29.64
N LYS A 199 -1.19 -6.33 29.80
CA LYS A 199 -2.20 -5.93 30.82
C LYS A 199 -3.64 -6.19 30.37
N VAL A 200 -3.86 -6.47 29.09
CA VAL A 200 -5.19 -6.72 28.53
C VAL A 200 -5.48 -8.22 28.59
N PRO A 201 -6.54 -8.68 29.28
CA PRO A 201 -6.88 -10.10 29.38
C PRO A 201 -7.01 -10.76 28.00
N GLU A 202 -6.70 -12.07 27.91
CA GLU A 202 -6.63 -12.76 26.60
C GLU A 202 -7.99 -12.93 25.90
N ARG A 203 -9.06 -13.11 26.66
CA ARG A 203 -10.39 -13.47 26.16
C ARG A 203 -11.37 -12.29 26.10
N VAL A 204 -10.88 -11.07 25.94
CA VAL A 204 -11.71 -9.88 25.84
C VAL A 204 -11.66 -9.30 24.44
N SER A 205 -12.73 -8.60 24.05
CA SER A 205 -12.78 -7.87 22.79
C SER A 205 -11.95 -6.60 22.87
N VAL A 206 -11.18 -6.30 21.81
CA VAL A 206 -10.23 -5.18 21.79
C VAL A 206 -10.35 -4.36 20.52
N SER A 207 -10.37 -3.04 20.67
CA SER A 207 -10.11 -2.11 19.56
C SER A 207 -8.71 -1.52 19.72
N ALA A 208 -7.84 -1.72 18.71
CA ALA A 208 -6.45 -1.30 18.80
C ALA A 208 -6.02 -0.53 17.55
N ASP A 209 -5.09 0.41 17.72
CA ASP A 209 -4.50 1.11 16.57
C ASP A 209 -3.53 0.19 15.77
N THR A 210 -3.28 0.57 14.52
CA THR A 210 -2.57 -0.26 13.54
C THR A 210 -1.23 -0.83 14.04
N PRO A 211 -0.36 -0.09 14.74
CA PRO A 211 0.92 -0.64 15.21
C PRO A 211 0.79 -1.71 16.30
N LEU A 212 -0.34 -1.79 16.99
CA LEU A 212 -0.58 -2.76 18.06
C LEU A 212 -1.33 -4.02 17.59
N LEU A 213 -2.04 -3.95 16.45
CA LEU A 213 -2.81 -5.08 15.92
C LEU A 213 -2.01 -6.38 15.80
N PRO A 214 -0.75 -6.40 15.33
CA PRO A 214 0.02 -7.64 15.23
C PRO A 214 0.28 -8.32 16.58
N LEU A 215 0.38 -7.53 17.66
CA LEU A 215 0.60 -8.06 19.01
C LEU A 215 -0.68 -8.65 19.64
N LEU A 216 -1.83 -8.35 19.06
CA LEU A 216 -3.15 -8.75 19.52
C LEU A 216 -3.83 -9.74 18.56
N ALA A 217 -3.16 -10.13 17.47
CA ALA A 217 -3.76 -10.89 16.36
C ALA A 217 -4.32 -12.27 16.71
N GLN A 218 -3.98 -12.83 17.88
CA GLN A 218 -4.50 -14.13 18.34
C GLN A 218 -5.88 -14.04 19.02
N ARG A 219 -6.44 -12.83 19.11
CA ARG A 219 -7.74 -12.60 19.74
C ARG A 219 -8.88 -12.86 18.78
N GLU A 220 -9.97 -13.37 19.30
CA GLU A 220 -11.16 -13.66 18.50
C GLU A 220 -11.84 -12.38 18.00
N GLU A 221 -11.94 -11.36 18.88
CA GLU A 221 -12.61 -10.10 18.62
C GLU A 221 -11.58 -8.96 18.65
N LEU A 222 -11.03 -8.66 17.48
CA LEU A 222 -10.05 -7.59 17.30
C LEU A 222 -10.49 -6.61 16.21
N ILE A 223 -10.61 -5.32 16.59
CA ILE A 223 -11.09 -4.26 15.71
C ILE A 223 -10.01 -3.19 15.58
N ARG A 224 -9.98 -2.53 14.43
CA ARG A 224 -9.07 -1.41 14.22
C ARG A 224 -9.63 -0.11 14.78
N PHE A 225 -8.93 0.45 15.79
CA PHE A 225 -9.16 1.81 16.28
C PHE A 225 -8.49 2.86 15.34
N PRO A 226 -9.05 4.01 15.06
CA PRO A 226 -10.30 4.58 15.57
C PRO A 226 -11.52 4.30 14.68
N ASN A 227 -11.48 3.31 13.78
CA ASN A 227 -12.56 3.06 12.84
C ASN A 227 -13.87 2.68 13.56
N SER A 228 -13.76 1.83 14.60
CA SER A 228 -14.91 1.45 15.42
C SER A 228 -14.46 1.04 16.82
N VAL A 229 -15.36 1.20 17.76
CA VAL A 229 -15.32 0.60 19.11
C VAL A 229 -16.51 -0.35 19.30
N GLN A 230 -17.26 -0.61 18.24
CA GLN A 230 -18.40 -1.53 18.21
C GLN A 230 -18.21 -2.59 17.13
N PHE A 231 -18.69 -3.78 17.38
CA PHE A 231 -18.65 -4.91 16.45
C PHE A 231 -19.96 -5.71 16.52
N LYS A 232 -20.22 -6.51 15.52
CA LYS A 232 -21.27 -7.50 15.52
C LYS A 232 -20.71 -8.82 16.01
N ASP A 233 -21.28 -9.33 17.10
CA ASP A 233 -20.91 -10.66 17.61
C ASP A 233 -21.37 -11.77 16.63
N ARG A 234 -21.00 -13.01 16.88
CA ARG A 234 -21.38 -14.16 16.06
C ARG A 234 -22.91 -14.37 15.95
N LYS A 235 -23.67 -13.76 16.83
CA LYS A 235 -25.13 -13.79 16.82
C LYS A 235 -25.75 -12.60 16.11
N GLY A 236 -24.92 -11.70 15.56
CA GLY A 236 -25.34 -10.49 14.85
C GLY A 236 -25.69 -9.31 15.77
N ALA A 237 -25.57 -9.46 17.10
CA ALA A 237 -25.81 -8.36 18.04
C ALA A 237 -24.64 -7.36 18.05
N VAL A 238 -24.96 -6.07 18.05
CA VAL A 238 -23.96 -5.01 18.17
C VAL A 238 -23.51 -4.88 19.61
N ARG A 239 -22.21 -5.02 19.84
CA ARG A 239 -21.56 -4.88 21.15
C ARG A 239 -20.43 -3.85 21.09
N SER A 240 -20.17 -3.20 22.21
CA SER A 240 -18.95 -2.39 22.38
C SER A 240 -17.80 -3.28 22.83
N VAL A 241 -16.57 -2.88 22.42
CA VAL A 241 -15.35 -3.59 22.87
C VAL A 241 -15.10 -3.38 24.36
N ASP A 242 -14.47 -4.36 25.00
CA ASP A 242 -14.12 -4.30 26.41
C ASP A 242 -12.93 -3.38 26.68
N TYR A 243 -11.98 -3.32 25.72
CA TYR A 243 -10.76 -2.52 25.83
C TYR A 243 -10.44 -1.76 24.57
N VAL A 244 -9.90 -0.55 24.75
CA VAL A 244 -9.28 0.26 23.68
C VAL A 244 -7.80 0.41 24.00
N VAL A 245 -6.93 0.00 23.05
CA VAL A 245 -5.47 0.07 23.22
C VAL A 245 -4.87 0.93 22.13
N THR A 246 -4.25 2.05 22.51
CA THR A 246 -3.70 3.00 21.55
C THR A 246 -2.25 3.36 21.85
N PHE A 247 -1.51 3.71 20.78
CA PHE A 247 -0.14 4.18 20.87
C PHE A 247 0.05 5.47 20.05
N PRO A 248 -0.52 6.62 20.50
CA PRO A 248 -0.45 7.87 19.74
C PRO A 248 0.98 8.36 19.45
N GLY A 249 1.94 7.99 20.30
CA GLY A 249 3.36 8.32 20.14
C GLY A 249 4.02 7.67 18.91
N TYR A 250 3.42 6.59 18.36
CA TYR A 250 3.90 5.98 17.13
C TYR A 250 3.86 6.94 15.93
N TYR A 251 2.79 7.70 15.81
CA TYR A 251 2.54 8.59 14.67
C TYR A 251 3.34 9.91 14.74
N THR A 252 3.88 10.27 15.90
CA THR A 252 4.56 11.56 16.10
C THR A 252 5.72 11.79 15.12
N PRO A 253 6.66 10.86 14.89
CA PRO A 253 7.73 11.06 13.92
C PRO A 253 7.26 10.92 12.46
N LEU A 254 6.12 10.29 12.21
CA LEU A 254 5.59 10.05 10.87
C LEU A 254 4.71 11.21 10.36
N ALA A 255 4.02 11.87 11.28
CA ALA A 255 3.04 12.91 10.98
C ALA A 255 3.58 14.10 10.14
N PRO A 256 4.83 14.59 10.30
CA PRO A 256 5.38 15.64 9.47
C PRO A 256 5.53 15.24 8.00
N VAL A 257 5.81 13.96 7.74
CA VAL A 257 6.14 13.44 6.41
C VAL A 257 4.90 12.87 5.71
N PHE A 258 4.07 12.14 6.44
CA PHE A 258 2.91 11.43 5.89
C PHE A 258 1.61 12.08 6.34
N LYS A 259 0.91 12.73 5.40
CA LYS A 259 -0.39 13.38 5.67
C LYS A 259 -1.45 12.41 6.19
N GLY A 260 -1.41 11.15 5.77
CA GLY A 260 -2.29 10.08 6.24
C GLY A 260 -2.10 9.81 7.74
N GLU A 261 -0.86 9.63 8.16
CA GLU A 261 -0.47 9.37 9.54
C GLU A 261 -0.81 10.54 10.47
N ARG A 262 -0.65 11.78 9.98
CA ARG A 262 -1.07 12.98 10.71
C ARG A 262 -2.59 13.00 10.96
N ARG A 263 -3.39 12.65 9.94
CA ARG A 263 -4.84 12.55 10.07
C ARG A 263 -5.26 11.46 11.06
N GLU A 264 -4.61 10.31 10.98
CA GLU A 264 -4.86 9.18 11.88
C GLU A 264 -4.53 9.57 13.33
N GLN A 265 -3.41 10.22 13.58
CA GLN A 265 -3.04 10.71 14.91
C GLN A 265 -4.09 11.67 15.50
N ILE A 266 -4.61 12.59 14.68
CA ILE A 266 -5.66 13.53 15.12
C ILE A 266 -6.93 12.76 15.49
N LYS A 267 -7.39 11.85 14.63
CA LYS A 267 -8.58 11.02 14.86
C LYS A 267 -8.45 10.22 16.15
N ILE A 268 -7.31 9.56 16.37
CA ILE A 268 -7.05 8.77 17.58
C ILE A 268 -7.18 9.65 18.82
N ARG A 269 -6.55 10.83 18.82
CA ARG A 269 -6.61 11.75 19.96
C ARG A 269 -8.03 12.24 20.25
N GLU A 270 -8.79 12.56 19.22
CA GLU A 270 -10.19 12.99 19.35
C GLU A 270 -11.08 11.88 19.93
N HIS A 271 -10.98 10.67 19.39
CA HIS A 271 -11.77 9.52 19.88
C HIS A 271 -11.39 9.14 21.32
N VAL A 272 -10.10 9.17 21.66
CA VAL A 272 -9.67 8.93 23.05
C VAL A 272 -10.27 9.96 24.00
N ARG A 273 -10.27 11.24 23.64
CA ARG A 273 -10.91 12.29 24.44
C ARG A 273 -12.41 12.03 24.63
N GLN A 274 -13.10 11.67 23.55
CA GLN A 274 -14.54 11.35 23.62
C GLN A 274 -14.82 10.17 24.54
N LEU A 275 -14.04 9.10 24.46
CA LEU A 275 -14.20 7.93 25.34
C LEU A 275 -13.96 8.28 26.82
N LEU A 276 -12.96 9.13 27.10
CA LEU A 276 -12.66 9.57 28.47
C LEU A 276 -13.72 10.52 29.06
N THR A 277 -14.52 11.18 28.21
CA THR A 277 -15.62 12.07 28.66
C THR A 277 -16.94 11.33 28.81
N GLN A 278 -17.08 10.15 28.23
CA GLN A 278 -18.31 9.31 28.30
C GLN A 278 -18.27 8.25 29.43
N GLY A 279 -17.10 7.98 29.99
CA GLY A 279 -16.91 7.04 31.10
C GLY A 279 -16.61 7.75 32.40
#